data_94606d0e11912f737e78579ead25e3bc
#
_entry.id   94606d0e11912f737e78579ead25e3bc
#
_cell.length_a   1.000
_cell.length_b   1.000
_cell.length_c   1.000
_cell.angle_alpha   90.00
_cell.angle_beta   90.00
_cell.angle_gamma   90.00
#
_symmetry.space_group_name_H-M   'P 1'
#
loop_
_entity.id
_entity.type
_entity.pdbx_description
1 polymer ?
#
loop_
_entity_poly.entity_id
_entity_poly.type
_entity_poly.pdbx_seq_one_letter_code
_entity_poly.pdbx_strand_id
1 'polypeptide(L)'
;MNAQSILIVEDEGLIALHLMEILANAGYRVLDPVASGEEALRHLEKVTPPDLVLMDITLDGSLDGIETARQIRNRYMVPVIFLTAHSNSHIMARAQEVSPCGYIVKPVMEKDLLEHVEKALHG
;
A
#
# COMPACT_ATOMS: atom_id res chain seq x y z
N MET A 1 -14.80 -6.42 18.06
CA MET A 1 -13.43 -6.47 17.56
C MET A 1 -13.17 -5.29 16.66
N ASN A 2 -12.00 -4.73 16.77
CA ASN A 2 -11.63 -3.58 15.93
C ASN A 2 -11.33 -4.01 14.51
N ALA A 3 -11.80 -3.24 13.55
CA ALA A 3 -11.48 -3.47 12.17
C ALA A 3 -9.98 -3.19 11.95
N GLN A 4 -9.36 -3.98 11.10
CA GLN A 4 -7.96 -3.76 10.74
C GLN A 4 -7.85 -2.55 9.83
N SER A 5 -6.80 -1.75 10.04
CA SER A 5 -6.62 -0.49 9.35
C SER A 5 -5.66 -0.61 8.17
N ILE A 6 -5.98 0.11 7.10
CA ILE A 6 -5.20 0.08 5.86
C ILE A 6 -4.92 1.50 5.42
N LEU A 7 -3.66 1.79 5.13
CA LEU A 7 -3.25 3.07 4.55
C LEU A 7 -2.98 2.86 3.06
N ILE A 8 -3.54 3.74 2.24
CA ILE A 8 -3.33 3.72 0.79
C ILE A 8 -2.39 4.87 0.42
N VAL A 9 -1.30 4.55 -0.27
CA VAL A 9 -0.36 5.54 -0.79
C VAL A 9 -0.44 5.48 -2.32
N GLU A 10 -1.18 6.42 -2.90
CA GLU A 10 -1.51 6.45 -4.32
C GLU A 10 -1.76 7.89 -4.75
N ASP A 11 -1.05 8.36 -5.79
CA ASP A 11 -1.17 9.74 -6.23
C ASP A 11 -2.35 10.00 -7.19
N GLU A 12 -2.93 8.96 -7.77
CA GLU A 12 -4.11 9.11 -8.61
C GLU A 12 -5.37 8.99 -7.76
N GLY A 13 -6.06 10.12 -7.57
CA GLY A 13 -7.22 10.20 -6.68
C GLY A 13 -8.34 9.23 -6.99
N LEU A 14 -8.61 8.99 -8.29
CA LEU A 14 -9.68 8.06 -8.69
C LEU A 14 -9.32 6.63 -8.33
N ILE A 15 -8.07 6.23 -8.45
CA ILE A 15 -7.63 4.90 -8.08
C ILE A 15 -7.72 4.75 -6.56
N ALA A 16 -7.24 5.75 -5.82
CA ALA A 16 -7.31 5.73 -4.36
C ALA A 16 -8.76 5.60 -3.87
N LEU A 17 -9.66 6.38 -4.46
CA LEU A 17 -11.08 6.34 -4.09
C LEU A 17 -11.68 4.96 -4.36
N HIS A 18 -11.37 4.37 -5.50
CA HIS A 18 -11.85 3.03 -5.86
C HIS A 18 -11.40 1.98 -4.84
N LEU A 19 -10.11 2.03 -4.47
CA LEU A 19 -9.57 1.12 -3.47
C LEU A 19 -10.25 1.31 -2.12
N MET A 20 -10.48 2.55 -1.72
CA MET A 20 -11.16 2.86 -0.46
C MET A 20 -12.55 2.25 -0.40
N GLU A 21 -13.31 2.38 -1.49
CA GLU A 21 -14.67 1.84 -1.53
C GLU A 21 -14.69 0.32 -1.38
N ILE A 22 -13.82 -0.36 -2.11
CA ILE A 22 -13.76 -1.82 -2.05
C ILE A 22 -13.42 -2.27 -0.63
N LEU A 23 -12.41 -1.68 -0.04
CA LEU A 23 -11.93 -2.10 1.27
C LEU A 23 -12.90 -1.74 2.38
N ALA A 24 -13.50 -0.56 2.32
CA ALA A 24 -14.49 -0.16 3.32
C ALA A 24 -15.71 -1.07 3.28
N ASN A 25 -16.17 -1.42 2.06
CA ASN A 25 -17.30 -2.32 1.91
C ASN A 25 -17.00 -3.73 2.42
N ALA A 26 -15.73 -4.10 2.44
CA ALA A 26 -15.31 -5.41 2.96
C ALA A 26 -15.09 -5.41 4.47
N GLY A 27 -15.28 -4.27 5.13
CA GLY A 27 -15.20 -4.18 6.59
C GLY A 27 -13.90 -3.67 7.16
N TYR A 28 -12.95 -3.26 6.32
CA TYR A 28 -11.69 -2.70 6.80
C TYR A 28 -11.84 -1.21 7.14
N ARG A 29 -11.01 -0.75 8.05
CA ARG A 29 -10.94 0.67 8.38
C ARG A 29 -9.89 1.32 7.48
N VAL A 30 -10.34 2.08 6.50
CA VAL A 30 -9.44 2.70 5.54
C VAL A 30 -9.11 4.11 5.99
N LEU A 31 -7.82 4.39 6.12
CA LEU A 31 -7.34 5.71 6.51
C LEU A 31 -7.39 6.64 5.30
N ASP A 32 -7.32 7.94 5.55
CA ASP A 32 -7.29 8.90 4.45
C ASP A 32 -6.07 8.63 3.58
N PRO A 33 -6.25 8.49 2.26
CA PRO A 33 -5.11 8.17 1.40
C PRO A 33 -4.14 9.33 1.33
N VAL A 34 -2.88 9.01 1.12
CA VAL A 34 -1.84 10.02 0.92
C VAL A 34 -1.28 9.87 -0.49
N ALA A 35 -0.81 10.98 -1.05
CA ALA A 35 -0.45 11.02 -2.46
C ALA A 35 1.05 10.85 -2.74
N SER A 36 1.88 10.84 -1.72
CA SER A 36 3.32 10.74 -1.91
C SER A 36 3.98 9.97 -0.79
N GLY A 37 5.21 9.51 -1.05
CA GLY A 37 6.00 8.83 -0.03
C GLY A 37 6.31 9.74 1.15
N GLU A 38 6.63 11.00 0.87
CA GLU A 38 6.93 11.97 1.92
C GLU A 38 5.73 12.18 2.84
N GLU A 39 4.53 12.31 2.26
CA GLU A 39 3.31 12.43 3.06
C GLU A 39 3.06 11.19 3.90
N ALA A 40 3.30 10.01 3.32
CA ALA A 40 3.11 8.77 4.06
C ALA A 40 4.01 8.71 5.30
N LEU A 41 5.27 9.07 5.14
CA LEU A 41 6.20 9.04 6.25
C LEU A 41 5.85 10.08 7.31
N ARG A 42 5.46 11.28 6.91
CA ARG A 42 5.01 12.31 7.86
C ARG A 42 3.77 11.87 8.62
N HIS A 43 2.83 11.26 7.90
CA HIS A 43 1.60 10.77 8.51
C HIS A 43 1.87 9.72 9.57
N LEU A 44 2.75 8.78 9.27
CA LEU A 44 3.07 7.68 10.18
C LEU A 44 3.83 8.14 11.44
N GLU A 45 4.46 9.30 11.40
CA GLU A 45 5.11 9.85 12.59
C GLU A 45 4.09 10.34 13.62
N LYS A 46 2.86 10.62 13.19
CA LYS A 46 1.84 11.26 14.02
C LYS A 46 0.73 10.33 14.48
N VAL A 47 0.63 9.15 13.93
CA VAL A 47 -0.48 8.24 14.21
C VAL A 47 0.03 6.85 14.54
N THR A 48 -0.86 6.03 15.12
CA THR A 48 -0.59 4.61 15.30
C THR A 48 -0.40 3.96 13.93
N PRO A 49 0.64 3.14 13.72
CA PRO A 49 0.85 2.50 12.42
C PRO A 49 -0.36 1.67 12.00
N PRO A 50 -0.70 1.67 10.70
CA PRO A 50 -1.78 0.82 10.21
C PRO A 50 -1.38 -0.64 10.23
N ASP A 51 -2.35 -1.51 9.99
CA ASP A 51 -2.09 -2.95 9.92
C ASP A 51 -1.51 -3.35 8.57
N LEU A 52 -1.74 -2.55 7.54
CA LEU A 52 -1.27 -2.83 6.18
C LEU A 52 -1.14 -1.53 5.40
N VAL A 53 -0.16 -1.47 4.50
CA VAL A 53 -0.01 -0.36 3.56
C VAL A 53 -0.12 -0.89 2.14
N LEU A 54 -0.98 -0.24 1.34
CA LEU A 54 -1.01 -0.46 -0.11
C LEU A 54 -0.20 0.66 -0.73
N MET A 55 0.86 0.31 -1.43
CA MET A 55 1.85 1.28 -1.91
C MET A 55 2.00 1.24 -3.42
N ASP A 56 1.69 2.33 -4.10
CA ASP A 56 1.98 2.45 -5.52
C ASP A 56 3.50 2.50 -5.70
N ILE A 57 4.02 1.64 -6.56
CA ILE A 57 5.45 1.63 -6.86
C ILE A 57 5.88 2.93 -7.53
N THR A 58 5.04 3.46 -8.41
CA THR A 58 5.37 4.64 -9.21
C THR A 58 4.71 5.88 -8.63
N LEU A 59 5.34 6.49 -7.65
CA LEU A 59 4.85 7.73 -7.05
C LEU A 59 5.62 8.92 -7.61
N ASP A 60 4.90 10.04 -7.76
CA ASP A 60 5.54 11.31 -8.10
C ASP A 60 6.28 11.83 -6.88
N GLY A 61 7.30 12.64 -7.12
CA GLY A 61 8.07 13.25 -6.06
C GLY A 61 9.46 12.67 -5.96
N SER A 62 10.21 13.10 -4.95
CA SER A 62 11.60 12.71 -4.77
C SER A 62 11.77 11.32 -4.17
N LEU A 63 10.71 10.80 -3.58
CA LEU A 63 10.76 9.51 -2.89
C LEU A 63 9.78 8.54 -3.59
N ASP A 64 10.29 7.52 -4.25
CA ASP A 64 9.43 6.56 -4.93
C ASP A 64 8.79 5.57 -3.94
N GLY A 65 7.85 4.77 -4.44
CA GLY A 65 7.10 3.84 -3.59
C GLY A 65 7.96 2.76 -2.98
N ILE A 66 8.98 2.30 -3.69
CA ILE A 66 9.85 1.23 -3.18
C ILE A 66 10.67 1.74 -2.00
N GLU A 67 11.28 2.93 -2.13
CA GLU A 67 12.07 3.49 -1.04
C GLU A 67 11.19 3.86 0.15
N THR A 68 9.99 4.37 -0.11
CA THR A 68 9.04 4.66 0.95
C THR A 68 8.69 3.38 1.72
N ALA A 69 8.42 2.31 0.99
CA ALA A 69 8.07 1.02 1.61
C ALA A 69 9.23 0.47 2.43
N ARG A 70 10.47 0.64 1.94
CA ARG A 70 11.66 0.21 2.67
C ARG A 70 11.73 0.90 4.04
N GLN A 71 11.51 2.21 4.06
CA GLN A 71 11.54 2.95 5.31
C GLN A 71 10.39 2.57 6.25
N ILE A 72 9.20 2.35 5.69
CA ILE A 72 8.04 1.92 6.49
C ILE A 72 8.31 0.57 7.14
N ARG A 73 8.82 -0.39 6.36
CA ARG A 73 9.11 -1.71 6.87
C ARG A 73 10.18 -1.67 7.97
N ASN A 74 11.21 -0.89 7.76
CA ASN A 74 12.33 -0.82 8.72
C ASN A 74 11.93 -0.12 10.01
N ARG A 75 11.06 0.89 9.94
CA ARG A 75 10.72 1.71 11.11
C ARG A 75 9.49 1.19 11.86
N TYR A 76 8.51 0.64 11.15
CA TYR A 76 7.21 0.29 11.75
C TYR A 76 6.85 -1.18 11.66
N MET A 77 7.58 -1.96 10.89
CA MET A 77 7.33 -3.39 10.70
C MET A 77 5.95 -3.69 10.12
N VAL A 78 5.36 -2.73 9.40
CA VAL A 78 4.04 -2.89 8.79
C VAL A 78 4.18 -3.60 7.45
N PRO A 79 3.34 -4.60 7.16
CA PRO A 79 3.39 -5.28 5.86
C PRO A 79 2.95 -4.33 4.74
N VAL A 80 3.58 -4.49 3.57
CA VAL A 80 3.32 -3.64 2.40
C VAL A 80 2.94 -4.53 1.22
N ILE A 81 1.89 -4.15 0.50
CA ILE A 81 1.54 -4.74 -0.79
C ILE A 81 1.77 -3.65 -1.84
N PHE A 82 2.52 -3.97 -2.88
CA PHE A 82 2.77 -3.01 -3.95
C PHE A 82 1.68 -3.06 -5.01
N LEU A 83 1.32 -1.87 -5.51
CA LEU A 83 0.47 -1.72 -6.69
C LEU A 83 1.38 -1.35 -7.85
N THR A 84 1.29 -2.08 -8.96
CA THR A 84 2.20 -1.85 -10.08
C THR A 84 1.47 -1.89 -11.41
N ALA A 85 1.82 -0.97 -12.31
CA ALA A 85 1.27 -0.95 -13.66
C ALA A 85 2.07 -1.84 -14.62
N HIS A 86 3.29 -2.17 -14.25
CA HIS A 86 4.23 -2.87 -15.13
C HIS A 86 4.96 -3.99 -14.40
N SER A 87 5.38 -4.97 -15.18
CA SER A 87 6.23 -6.05 -14.68
C SER A 87 7.66 -5.89 -15.20
N ASN A 88 8.19 -4.66 -15.11
CA ASN A 88 9.59 -4.40 -15.46
C ASN A 88 10.48 -5.16 -14.48
N SER A 89 11.36 -6.01 -15.02
CA SER A 89 12.16 -6.89 -14.19
C SER A 89 13.11 -6.14 -13.26
N HIS A 90 13.61 -5.00 -13.70
CA HIS A 90 14.51 -4.18 -12.88
C HIS A 90 13.79 -3.57 -11.67
N ILE A 91 12.61 -3.05 -11.91
CA ILE A 91 11.77 -2.49 -10.85
C ILE A 91 11.32 -3.59 -9.89
N MET A 92 10.92 -4.75 -10.43
CA MET A 92 10.48 -5.86 -9.60
C MET A 92 11.61 -6.41 -8.74
N ALA A 93 12.85 -6.41 -9.24
CA ALA A 93 13.99 -6.83 -8.43
C ALA A 93 14.21 -5.89 -7.25
N ARG A 94 14.08 -4.58 -7.46
CA ARG A 94 14.18 -3.61 -6.36
C ARG A 94 13.06 -3.80 -5.33
N ALA A 95 11.84 -3.99 -5.83
CA ALA A 95 10.69 -4.19 -4.94
C ALA A 95 10.83 -5.45 -4.10
N GLN A 96 11.38 -6.50 -4.68
CA GLN A 96 11.59 -7.77 -3.97
C GLN A 96 12.52 -7.60 -2.77
N GLU A 97 13.48 -6.70 -2.84
CA GLU A 97 14.42 -6.44 -1.74
C GLU A 97 13.75 -5.92 -0.48
N VAL A 98 12.56 -5.33 -0.63
CA VAL A 98 11.80 -4.81 0.51
C VAL A 98 11.00 -5.92 1.20
N SER A 99 10.91 -7.09 0.60
CA SER A 99 10.13 -8.24 1.09
C SER A 99 8.66 -7.88 1.28
N PRO A 100 7.98 -7.45 0.20
CA PRO A 100 6.55 -7.12 0.33
C PRO A 100 5.72 -8.38 0.52
N CYS A 101 4.50 -8.20 1.02
CA CYS A 101 3.56 -9.30 1.18
C CYS A 101 2.91 -9.70 -0.13
N GLY A 102 3.03 -8.88 -1.16
CA GLY A 102 2.49 -9.23 -2.47
C GLY A 102 2.54 -8.06 -3.44
N TYR A 103 2.12 -8.35 -4.66
CA TYR A 103 2.03 -7.36 -5.74
C TYR A 103 0.66 -7.47 -6.35
N ILE A 104 0.03 -6.33 -6.63
CA ILE A 104 -1.24 -6.28 -7.36
C ILE A 104 -1.01 -5.48 -8.63
N VAL A 105 -1.32 -6.07 -9.77
CA VAL A 105 -1.12 -5.43 -11.08
C VAL A 105 -2.33 -4.56 -11.39
N LYS A 106 -2.07 -3.33 -11.81
CA LYS A 106 -3.13 -2.42 -12.27
C LYS A 106 -3.62 -2.81 -13.66
N PRO A 107 -4.89 -2.65 -13.97
CA PRO A 107 -5.95 -2.11 -13.13
C PRO A 107 -6.33 -3.08 -12.01
N VAL A 108 -6.58 -2.53 -10.83
CA VAL A 108 -6.84 -3.35 -9.65
C VAL A 108 -8.26 -3.93 -9.72
N MET A 109 -8.34 -5.26 -9.68
CA MET A 109 -9.63 -5.96 -9.67
C MET A 109 -10.03 -6.24 -8.24
N GLU A 110 -11.30 -6.09 -7.93
CA GLU A 110 -11.81 -6.24 -6.58
C GLU A 110 -11.42 -7.58 -5.95
N LYS A 111 -11.65 -8.67 -6.66
CA LYS A 111 -11.35 -10.01 -6.13
C LYS A 111 -9.87 -10.16 -5.81
N ASP A 112 -9.01 -9.69 -6.70
CA ASP A 112 -7.56 -9.78 -6.54
C ASP A 112 -7.09 -8.97 -5.33
N LEU A 113 -7.62 -7.75 -5.20
CA LEU A 113 -7.30 -6.89 -4.06
C LEU A 113 -7.69 -7.56 -2.74
N LEU A 114 -8.91 -8.05 -2.66
CA LEU A 114 -9.41 -8.63 -1.41
C LEU A 114 -8.66 -9.90 -1.04
N GLU A 115 -8.30 -10.72 -2.01
CA GLU A 115 -7.51 -11.92 -1.74
C GLU A 115 -6.13 -11.58 -1.19
N HIS A 116 -5.46 -10.59 -1.79
CA HIS A 116 -4.14 -10.18 -1.32
C HIS A 116 -4.18 -9.57 0.08
N VAL A 117 -5.18 -8.73 0.34
CA VAL A 117 -5.32 -8.09 1.64
C VAL A 117 -5.62 -9.13 2.72
N GLU A 118 -6.55 -10.03 2.43
CA GLU A 118 -6.91 -11.09 3.37
C GLU A 118 -5.69 -11.95 3.72
N LYS A 119 -4.93 -12.32 2.72
CA LYS A 119 -3.74 -13.14 2.92
C LYS A 119 -2.67 -12.40 3.73
N ALA A 120 -2.47 -11.11 3.46
CA ALA A 120 -1.47 -10.32 4.18
C ALA A 120 -1.84 -10.15 5.66
N LEU A 121 -3.13 -10.02 5.96
CA LEU A 121 -3.59 -9.76 7.32
C LEU A 121 -3.91 -11.01 8.12
N HIS A 122 -4.27 -12.10 7.46
CA HIS A 122 -4.75 -13.31 8.13
C HIS A 122 -4.02 -14.59 7.70
N GLY A 123 -3.16 -14.47 6.72
CA GLY A 123 -2.36 -15.59 6.26
C GLY A 123 -1.10 -15.75 7.05
#